data_941f120aad73132c14ac07f83f31912a
#
_entry.id   941f120aad73132c14ac07f83f31912a
#
_cell.length_a   1.000
_cell.length_b   1.000
_cell.length_c   1.000
_cell.angle_alpha   90.00
_cell.angle_beta   90.00
_cell.angle_gamma   90.00
#
_symmetry.space_group_name_H-M   'P 1'
#
loop_
_entity.id
_entity.type
_entity.pdbx_description
1 polymer ?
#
loop_
_entity_poly.entity_id
_entity_poly.type
_entity_poly.pdbx_seq_one_letter_code
_entity_poly.pdbx_strand_id
1 'polypeptide(L)'
;RIQVLLPSCDNPDGCIYGCDDATACNYDEAVTSNDGSCVYPEEGLDCDGNCASDTDGDGICDQDELGGCNDQSACNFDPNATDNNGSCEYPEPGSDCGTGTCDLFISEYGVQAGTNNRYLEIYNPTSYTVNLDNYAWPNVSNSNPFPGSYEYWNTFNEGAMLAPGEVYVIAHPEADAAILAEADQTFQYIADGNVGFAIVKGQPDSFEIVDFFANWEGDNDALGFWNVCGDAQTDNVVLVRLPEFQGNQLPSGMDNSSEDGVTEFVGGSFGTCNTDCEWEVRSADDYSGLG
;
A
#
# COMPACT_ATOMS: atom_id res chain seq x y z
N ARG A 1 54.58 -40.43 -28.89
CA ARG A 1 53.40 -39.72 -29.48
C ARG A 1 52.50 -40.80 -30.06
N ILE A 2 51.38 -41.08 -29.45
CA ILE A 2 50.34 -41.91 -30.03
C ILE A 2 49.58 -40.96 -30.96
N GLN A 3 49.73 -41.14 -32.28
CA GLN A 3 48.81 -40.55 -33.24
C GLN A 3 47.53 -41.36 -33.20
N VAL A 4 46.46 -40.79 -32.69
CA VAL A 4 45.12 -41.30 -32.93
C VAL A 4 44.84 -40.98 -34.40
N LEU A 5 44.92 -41.99 -35.24
CA LEU A 5 44.41 -41.92 -36.61
C LEU A 5 42.88 -41.91 -36.49
N LEU A 6 42.29 -40.76 -36.72
CA LEU A 6 40.87 -40.67 -36.99
C LEU A 6 40.60 -41.55 -38.24
N PRO A 7 39.53 -42.34 -38.28
CA PRO A 7 39.18 -43.09 -39.46
C PRO A 7 38.97 -42.12 -40.62
N SER A 8 39.89 -42.11 -41.58
CA SER A 8 39.65 -41.41 -42.84
C SER A 8 38.62 -42.19 -43.60
N CYS A 9 37.53 -41.55 -44.01
CA CYS A 9 36.57 -42.13 -44.94
C CYS A 9 37.24 -42.22 -46.32
N ASP A 10 38.08 -43.22 -46.50
CA ASP A 10 38.74 -43.50 -47.78
C ASP A 10 37.85 -44.08 -48.84
N ASN A 11 36.58 -44.42 -48.50
CA ASN A 11 35.57 -44.90 -49.40
C ASN A 11 34.32 -44.03 -49.35
N PRO A 12 34.02 -43.23 -50.39
CA PRO A 12 32.87 -42.30 -50.35
C PRO A 12 31.51 -43.00 -50.24
N ASP A 13 31.43 -44.31 -50.58
CA ASP A 13 30.18 -45.07 -50.47
C ASP A 13 29.91 -45.63 -49.07
N GLY A 14 30.84 -45.43 -48.11
CA GLY A 14 30.72 -45.92 -46.74
C GLY A 14 30.65 -44.83 -45.67
N CYS A 15 30.79 -43.57 -46.04
CA CYS A 15 30.72 -42.44 -45.09
C CYS A 15 29.29 -41.94 -44.94
N ILE A 16 28.85 -41.80 -43.70
CA ILE A 16 27.62 -41.07 -43.33
C ILE A 16 28.06 -39.64 -42.99
N TYR A 17 27.65 -38.72 -43.84
CA TYR A 17 27.93 -37.30 -43.66
C TYR A 17 26.84 -36.61 -42.81
N GLY A 18 27.22 -35.69 -41.94
CA GLY A 18 26.36 -34.94 -41.06
C GLY A 18 27.09 -34.28 -39.90
N CYS A 19 26.40 -34.02 -38.83
CA CYS A 19 26.98 -33.45 -37.61
C CYS A 19 27.38 -34.54 -36.61
N ASP A 20 28.66 -34.64 -36.29
CA ASP A 20 29.24 -35.57 -35.31
C ASP A 20 29.61 -34.89 -33.96
N ASP A 21 29.21 -33.63 -33.75
CA ASP A 21 29.38 -32.92 -32.51
C ASP A 21 28.20 -33.12 -31.60
N ALA A 22 28.42 -33.79 -30.46
CA ALA A 22 27.39 -34.09 -29.48
C ALA A 22 26.76 -32.85 -28.78
N THR A 23 27.36 -31.65 -28.99
CA THR A 23 26.83 -30.40 -28.47
C THR A 23 25.90 -29.67 -29.45
N ALA A 24 25.83 -30.17 -30.69
CA ALA A 24 24.95 -29.61 -31.71
C ALA A 24 23.54 -30.21 -31.64
N CYS A 25 22.54 -29.39 -31.98
CA CYS A 25 21.13 -29.76 -31.96
C CYS A 25 20.76 -30.83 -32.99
N ASN A 26 21.55 -30.96 -34.04
CA ASN A 26 21.36 -31.97 -35.11
C ASN A 26 22.44 -33.07 -35.05
N TYR A 27 23.00 -33.34 -33.85
CA TYR A 27 23.94 -34.43 -33.65
C TYR A 27 23.32 -35.79 -34.06
N ASP A 28 24.09 -36.57 -34.79
CA ASP A 28 23.73 -37.96 -35.12
C ASP A 28 24.93 -38.90 -34.88
N GLU A 29 24.76 -39.82 -33.93
CA GLU A 29 25.80 -40.81 -33.56
C GLU A 29 26.22 -41.70 -34.73
N ALA A 30 25.39 -41.83 -35.75
CA ALA A 30 25.70 -42.63 -36.93
C ALA A 30 26.66 -41.94 -37.90
N VAL A 31 26.87 -40.66 -37.74
CA VAL A 31 27.78 -39.84 -38.60
C VAL A 31 29.22 -40.26 -38.39
N THR A 32 29.90 -40.50 -39.50
CA THR A 32 31.33 -40.89 -39.53
C THR A 32 32.21 -39.79 -40.11
N SER A 33 31.65 -38.74 -40.71
CA SER A 33 32.36 -37.63 -41.28
C SER A 33 31.56 -36.34 -41.14
N ASN A 34 32.12 -35.37 -40.41
CA ASN A 34 31.48 -34.06 -40.26
C ASN A 34 31.52 -33.32 -41.60
N ASP A 35 30.39 -32.85 -42.03
CA ASP A 35 30.19 -32.11 -43.28
C ASP A 35 30.02 -30.59 -43.08
N GLY A 36 30.14 -30.11 -41.80
CA GLY A 36 29.93 -28.74 -41.43
C GLY A 36 28.47 -28.33 -41.25
N SER A 37 27.56 -29.30 -41.20
CA SER A 37 26.13 -29.03 -41.05
C SER A 37 25.66 -28.91 -39.60
N CYS A 38 26.60 -28.92 -38.64
CA CYS A 38 26.25 -28.75 -37.22
C CYS A 38 25.51 -27.44 -36.96
N VAL A 39 24.38 -27.56 -36.29
CA VAL A 39 23.54 -26.42 -35.84
C VAL A 39 23.62 -26.41 -34.33
N TYR A 40 24.05 -25.29 -33.78
CA TYR A 40 24.19 -25.08 -32.35
C TYR A 40 22.99 -24.27 -31.83
N PRO A 41 22.60 -24.44 -30.58
CA PRO A 41 21.60 -23.59 -29.99
C PRO A 41 22.12 -22.14 -29.93
N GLU A 42 21.20 -21.17 -29.87
CA GLU A 42 21.54 -19.79 -29.57
C GLU A 42 22.11 -19.68 -28.14
N GLU A 43 22.92 -18.66 -27.91
CA GLU A 43 23.54 -18.44 -26.58
C GLU A 43 22.45 -18.34 -25.51
N GLY A 44 22.56 -19.18 -24.45
CA GLY A 44 21.61 -19.28 -23.35
C GLY A 44 20.39 -20.12 -23.59
N LEU A 45 20.21 -20.68 -24.80
CA LEU A 45 19.09 -21.57 -25.12
C LEU A 45 19.54 -23.02 -25.29
N ASP A 46 18.62 -23.93 -25.12
CA ASP A 46 18.75 -25.34 -25.52
C ASP A 46 18.35 -25.53 -26.99
N CYS A 47 18.45 -26.74 -27.47
CA CYS A 47 18.11 -27.06 -28.85
C CYS A 47 16.60 -26.99 -29.20
N ASP A 48 15.76 -26.92 -28.21
CA ASP A 48 14.30 -26.75 -28.35
C ASP A 48 13.89 -25.28 -28.27
N GLY A 49 14.85 -24.39 -27.99
CA GLY A 49 14.66 -22.93 -27.84
C GLY A 49 14.18 -22.50 -26.45
N ASN A 50 14.30 -23.39 -25.46
CA ASN A 50 14.04 -23.04 -24.07
C ASN A 50 15.32 -22.51 -23.39
N CYS A 51 15.19 -21.84 -22.26
CA CYS A 51 16.32 -21.44 -21.46
C CYS A 51 17.21 -22.64 -21.07
N ALA A 52 18.49 -22.53 -21.28
CA ALA A 52 19.46 -23.52 -20.81
C ALA A 52 19.59 -23.52 -19.28
N SER A 53 19.32 -22.38 -18.64
CA SER A 53 19.17 -22.19 -17.20
C SER A 53 18.09 -21.15 -16.94
N ASP A 54 17.12 -21.48 -16.07
CA ASP A 54 16.02 -20.65 -15.60
C ASP A 54 15.75 -21.11 -14.16
N THR A 55 16.35 -20.44 -13.20
CA THR A 55 16.45 -20.92 -11.81
C THR A 55 15.16 -20.74 -11.05
N ASP A 56 14.40 -19.67 -11.32
CA ASP A 56 13.12 -19.40 -10.65
C ASP A 56 11.90 -19.82 -11.45
N GLY A 57 12.08 -20.12 -12.76
CA GLY A 57 11.03 -20.70 -13.61
C GLY A 57 10.03 -19.70 -14.16
N ASP A 58 10.40 -18.42 -14.26
CA ASP A 58 9.52 -17.35 -14.74
C ASP A 58 9.49 -17.22 -16.29
N GLY A 59 10.40 -17.94 -16.97
CA GLY A 59 10.52 -17.98 -18.43
C GLY A 59 11.50 -16.95 -19.01
N ILE A 60 12.21 -16.22 -18.17
CA ILE A 60 13.38 -15.40 -18.53
C ILE A 60 14.64 -16.20 -18.19
N CYS A 61 15.59 -16.24 -19.09
CA CYS A 61 16.80 -17.03 -18.83
C CYS A 61 17.71 -16.32 -17.83
N ASP A 62 18.36 -17.07 -16.92
CA ASP A 62 19.26 -16.54 -15.86
C ASP A 62 20.26 -15.50 -16.39
N GLN A 63 20.70 -15.61 -17.64
CA GLN A 63 21.62 -14.66 -18.27
C GLN A 63 20.99 -13.34 -18.70
N ASP A 64 19.67 -13.31 -18.90
CA ASP A 64 18.90 -12.17 -19.38
C ASP A 64 18.14 -11.50 -18.21
N GLU A 65 18.25 -12.09 -17.01
CA GLU A 65 17.64 -11.56 -15.81
C GLU A 65 18.34 -10.31 -15.29
N LEU A 66 17.51 -9.37 -14.84
CA LEU A 66 17.95 -8.19 -14.12
C LEU A 66 17.74 -8.43 -12.63
N GLY A 67 18.83 -8.69 -11.91
CA GLY A 67 18.77 -8.88 -10.45
C GLY A 67 18.46 -7.58 -9.74
N GLY A 68 17.42 -7.59 -8.93
CA GLY A 68 16.97 -6.46 -8.12
C GLY A 68 15.93 -6.91 -7.10
N CYS A 69 15.23 -5.96 -6.48
CA CYS A 69 14.06 -6.26 -5.69
C CYS A 69 12.81 -6.20 -6.57
N ASN A 70 12.21 -7.34 -6.89
CA ASN A 70 10.97 -7.44 -7.69
C ASN A 70 9.70 -7.58 -6.82
N ASP A 71 9.81 -7.42 -5.51
CA ASP A 71 8.67 -7.39 -4.59
C ASP A 71 8.14 -5.97 -4.47
N GLN A 72 6.88 -5.76 -4.89
CA GLN A 72 6.21 -4.44 -4.86
C GLN A 72 5.98 -3.92 -3.44
N SER A 73 6.06 -4.76 -2.42
CA SER A 73 5.93 -4.35 -1.02
C SER A 73 7.25 -3.86 -0.41
N ALA A 74 8.35 -3.98 -1.12
CA ALA A 74 9.66 -3.55 -0.65
C ALA A 74 9.97 -2.09 -0.98
N CYS A 75 10.71 -1.43 -0.10
CA CYS A 75 11.10 -0.03 -0.21
C CYS A 75 11.98 0.30 -1.40
N ASN A 76 12.70 -0.67 -1.88
CA ASN A 76 13.60 -0.57 -3.02
C ASN A 76 13.12 -1.41 -4.20
N PHE A 77 11.78 -1.53 -4.35
CA PHE A 77 11.18 -2.19 -5.51
C PHE A 77 11.70 -1.58 -6.82
N ASP A 78 12.20 -2.43 -7.69
CA ASP A 78 12.62 -2.06 -9.04
C ASP A 78 11.67 -2.75 -10.05
N PRO A 79 10.80 -1.99 -10.75
CA PRO A 79 9.87 -2.57 -11.72
C PRO A 79 10.56 -3.20 -12.93
N ASN A 80 11.89 -3.01 -13.09
CA ASN A 80 12.66 -3.63 -14.15
C ASN A 80 13.36 -4.91 -13.68
N ALA A 81 13.41 -5.18 -12.37
CA ALA A 81 14.01 -6.41 -11.86
C ALA A 81 13.13 -7.61 -12.24
N THR A 82 13.76 -8.61 -12.84
CA THR A 82 13.13 -9.87 -13.21
C THR A 82 13.49 -10.98 -12.23
N ASP A 83 14.66 -10.90 -11.59
CA ASP A 83 15.11 -11.84 -10.56
C ASP A 83 15.27 -11.16 -9.20
N ASN A 84 14.70 -11.77 -8.16
CA ASN A 84 14.87 -11.32 -6.79
C ASN A 84 16.22 -11.73 -6.23
N ASN A 85 17.15 -10.80 -6.22
CA ASN A 85 18.51 -11.02 -5.73
C ASN A 85 18.63 -10.99 -4.19
N GLY A 86 17.52 -10.93 -3.46
CA GLY A 86 17.47 -10.86 -2.00
C GLY A 86 17.83 -9.48 -1.44
N SER A 87 17.85 -8.44 -2.27
CA SER A 87 18.13 -7.06 -1.84
C SER A 87 16.90 -6.31 -1.36
N CYS A 88 15.73 -6.95 -1.32
CA CYS A 88 14.50 -6.29 -0.88
C CYS A 88 14.64 -5.76 0.55
N GLU A 89 14.39 -4.48 0.70
CA GLU A 89 14.33 -3.80 1.99
C GLU A 89 12.87 -3.54 2.30
N TYR A 90 12.40 -4.10 3.40
CA TYR A 90 11.02 -3.93 3.84
C TYR A 90 10.94 -2.86 4.91
N PRO A 91 9.82 -2.11 4.95
CA PRO A 91 9.61 -1.14 6.02
C PRO A 91 9.53 -1.86 7.37
N GLU A 92 9.96 -1.16 8.43
CA GLU A 92 9.69 -1.60 9.80
C GLU A 92 8.17 -1.62 10.02
N PRO A 93 7.65 -2.52 10.89
CA PRO A 93 6.23 -2.55 11.20
C PRO A 93 5.70 -1.17 11.61
N GLY A 94 4.73 -0.62 10.86
CA GLY A 94 4.16 0.71 11.07
C GLY A 94 4.90 1.87 10.40
N SER A 95 5.88 1.57 9.53
CA SER A 95 6.56 2.57 8.71
C SER A 95 6.44 2.24 7.22
N ASP A 96 6.57 3.26 6.38
CA ASP A 96 6.70 3.08 4.93
C ASP A 96 8.18 3.13 4.50
N CYS A 97 8.39 2.99 3.20
CA CYS A 97 9.71 3.06 2.57
C CYS A 97 10.28 4.49 2.45
N GLY A 98 9.58 5.48 2.91
CA GLY A 98 10.01 6.88 2.92
C GLY A 98 10.73 7.26 4.22
N THR A 99 11.30 8.43 4.26
CA THR A 99 12.05 8.97 5.41
C THR A 99 11.18 9.40 6.59
N GLY A 100 9.93 8.96 6.65
CA GLY A 100 8.95 9.20 7.71
C GLY A 100 7.97 8.05 7.80
N THR A 101 7.42 7.84 8.97
CA THR A 101 6.38 6.87 9.25
C THR A 101 5.09 7.27 8.55
N CYS A 102 4.93 6.93 7.27
CA CYS A 102 3.69 7.16 6.54
C CYS A 102 2.90 5.85 6.47
N ASP A 103 1.79 5.81 7.17
CA ASP A 103 0.76 4.76 7.05
C ASP A 103 -0.54 5.45 6.63
N LEU A 104 -1.64 4.75 6.55
CA LEU A 104 -2.94 5.32 6.23
C LEU A 104 -3.28 6.47 7.19
N PHE A 105 -3.90 7.52 6.67
CA PHE A 105 -4.39 8.61 7.51
C PHE A 105 -5.73 9.15 7.01
N ILE A 106 -6.45 9.84 7.89
CA ILE A 106 -7.68 10.54 7.55
C ILE A 106 -7.33 11.82 6.79
N SER A 107 -7.68 11.86 5.52
CA SER A 107 -7.37 12.97 4.61
C SER A 107 -8.47 14.01 4.54
N GLU A 108 -9.73 13.58 4.63
CA GLU A 108 -10.88 14.50 4.62
C GLU A 108 -11.99 14.01 5.55
N TYR A 109 -12.68 14.97 6.17
CA TYR A 109 -13.85 14.75 6.99
C TYR A 109 -14.91 15.78 6.66
N GLY A 110 -16.13 15.33 6.42
CA GLY A 110 -17.23 16.22 6.08
C GLY A 110 -18.49 15.93 6.89
N VAL A 111 -19.09 17.01 7.42
CA VAL A 111 -20.40 17.00 8.07
C VAL A 111 -21.14 18.27 7.70
N GLN A 112 -22.39 18.13 7.23
CA GLN A 112 -23.30 19.24 7.00
C GLN A 112 -24.48 19.17 7.96
N ALA A 113 -24.60 20.18 8.82
CA ALA A 113 -25.62 20.23 9.86
C ALA A 113 -27.04 20.10 9.27
N GLY A 114 -27.85 19.27 9.92
CA GLY A 114 -29.26 19.07 9.53
C GLY A 114 -29.48 18.22 8.28
N THR A 115 -28.44 17.60 7.74
CA THR A 115 -28.47 16.69 6.60
C THR A 115 -27.80 15.36 6.94
N ASN A 116 -27.79 14.41 5.98
CA ASN A 116 -27.01 13.18 6.04
C ASN A 116 -25.73 13.26 5.20
N ASN A 117 -25.31 14.46 4.81
CA ASN A 117 -24.03 14.69 4.13
C ASN A 117 -22.89 14.57 5.14
N ARG A 118 -22.43 13.33 5.33
CA ARG A 118 -21.40 12.94 6.30
C ARG A 118 -20.52 11.90 5.69
N TYR A 119 -19.21 12.09 5.81
CA TYR A 119 -18.22 11.15 5.28
C TYR A 119 -16.87 11.26 5.97
N LEU A 120 -16.08 10.25 5.77
CA LEU A 120 -14.70 10.14 6.19
C LEU A 120 -13.89 9.61 5.01
N GLU A 121 -12.80 10.25 4.68
CA GLU A 121 -11.88 9.83 3.64
C GLU A 121 -10.55 9.41 4.27
N ILE A 122 -10.03 8.27 3.82
CA ILE A 122 -8.75 7.69 4.25
C ILE A 122 -7.84 7.62 3.04
N TYR A 123 -6.65 8.19 3.14
CA TYR A 123 -5.64 8.25 2.08
C TYR A 123 -4.50 7.26 2.32
N ASN A 124 -3.99 6.68 1.24
CA ASN A 124 -2.79 5.86 1.25
C ASN A 124 -1.58 6.66 0.73
N PRO A 125 -0.74 7.19 1.60
CA PRO A 125 0.49 7.90 1.23
C PRO A 125 1.64 6.96 0.89
N THR A 126 1.48 5.65 1.12
CA THR A 126 2.55 4.67 0.96
C THR A 126 2.85 4.42 -0.52
N SER A 127 3.99 3.83 -0.81
CA SER A 127 4.37 3.45 -2.18
C SER A 127 3.82 2.10 -2.63
N TYR A 128 3.03 1.41 -1.78
CA TYR A 128 2.48 0.08 -2.05
C TYR A 128 0.96 0.02 -1.81
N THR A 129 0.32 -0.96 -2.43
CA THR A 129 -1.10 -1.22 -2.21
C THR A 129 -1.31 -1.83 -0.83
N VAL A 130 -2.13 -1.18 -0.02
CA VAL A 130 -2.47 -1.61 1.33
C VAL A 130 -3.69 -2.53 1.32
N ASN A 131 -3.60 -3.66 2.01
CA ASN A 131 -4.76 -4.53 2.27
C ASN A 131 -5.50 -4.02 3.52
N LEU A 132 -6.71 -3.51 3.34
CA LEU A 132 -7.51 -2.93 4.40
C LEU A 132 -8.10 -3.95 5.39
N ASP A 133 -8.05 -5.26 5.11
CA ASP A 133 -8.42 -6.32 6.07
C ASP A 133 -7.53 -6.33 7.33
N ASN A 134 -6.34 -5.72 7.24
CA ASN A 134 -5.42 -5.59 8.36
C ASN A 134 -5.68 -4.34 9.22
N TYR A 135 -6.62 -3.50 8.79
CA TYR A 135 -6.96 -2.23 9.42
C TYR A 135 -8.41 -2.20 9.87
N ALA A 136 -8.70 -1.25 10.74
CA ALA A 136 -10.04 -0.90 11.16
C ALA A 136 -10.14 0.62 11.39
N TRP A 137 -11.38 1.13 11.46
CA TRP A 137 -11.65 2.53 11.75
C TRP A 137 -12.63 2.65 12.93
N PRO A 138 -12.22 2.23 14.13
CA PRO A 138 -13.05 2.32 15.32
C PRO A 138 -13.40 3.76 15.64
N ASN A 139 -14.49 3.93 16.40
CA ASN A 139 -14.93 5.25 16.82
C ASN A 139 -15.43 5.29 18.27
N VAL A 140 -15.45 6.52 18.78
CA VAL A 140 -16.05 6.89 20.07
C VAL A 140 -17.13 7.92 19.81
N SER A 141 -18.39 7.58 20.06
CA SER A 141 -19.56 8.44 19.80
C SER A 141 -20.15 9.06 21.05
N ASN A 142 -19.88 8.47 22.20
CA ASN A 142 -20.34 8.94 23.50
C ASN A 142 -19.16 8.94 24.47
N SER A 143 -19.40 9.23 25.74
CA SER A 143 -18.31 9.15 26.69
C SER A 143 -17.75 7.72 26.76
N ASN A 144 -16.46 7.60 26.43
CA ASN A 144 -15.75 6.34 26.61
C ASN A 144 -15.22 6.27 28.05
N PRO A 145 -15.63 5.30 28.86
CA PRO A 145 -15.16 5.17 30.24
C PRO A 145 -13.67 4.78 30.33
N PHE A 146 -13.05 4.45 29.22
CA PHE A 146 -11.66 4.03 29.15
C PHE A 146 -10.91 4.83 28.06
N PRO A 147 -10.21 5.91 28.44
CA PRO A 147 -9.38 6.67 27.49
C PRO A 147 -8.46 5.77 26.68
N GLY A 148 -8.29 6.07 25.39
CA GLY A 148 -7.48 5.27 24.48
C GLY A 148 -8.12 3.96 23.99
N SER A 149 -9.39 3.72 24.34
CA SER A 149 -10.19 2.59 23.87
C SER A 149 -11.26 3.07 22.87
N TYR A 150 -11.92 2.15 22.22
CA TYR A 150 -13.01 2.43 21.30
C TYR A 150 -14.38 2.06 21.91
N GLU A 151 -15.43 2.66 21.40
CA GLU A 151 -16.81 2.28 21.71
C GLU A 151 -17.34 1.29 20.66
N TYR A 152 -17.07 1.56 19.38
CA TYR A 152 -17.48 0.71 18.26
C TYR A 152 -16.28 0.36 17.40
N TRP A 153 -16.17 -0.95 17.08
CA TRP A 153 -15.16 -1.45 16.16
C TRP A 153 -15.75 -1.55 14.75
N ASN A 154 -15.26 -0.73 13.84
CA ASN A 154 -15.71 -0.72 12.46
C ASN A 154 -14.59 -1.23 11.56
N THR A 155 -14.95 -2.02 10.56
CA THR A 155 -14.01 -2.59 9.58
C THR A 155 -14.29 -2.05 8.19
N PHE A 156 -13.30 -2.08 7.35
CA PHE A 156 -13.44 -1.87 5.91
C PHE A 156 -14.20 -3.04 5.25
N ASN A 157 -14.65 -2.87 4.00
CA ASN A 157 -15.22 -3.95 3.23
C ASN A 157 -14.18 -5.08 3.06
N GLU A 158 -14.61 -6.34 3.22
CA GLU A 158 -13.74 -7.51 3.11
C GLU A 158 -13.01 -7.54 1.77
N GLY A 159 -11.69 -7.74 1.80
CA GLY A 159 -10.81 -7.78 0.63
C GLY A 159 -10.55 -6.42 -0.03
N ALA A 160 -10.94 -5.32 0.61
CA ALA A 160 -10.64 -3.99 0.07
C ALA A 160 -9.13 -3.73 0.03
N MET A 161 -8.70 -3.20 -1.10
CA MET A 161 -7.30 -2.85 -1.37
C MET A 161 -7.23 -1.36 -1.72
N LEU A 162 -6.26 -0.65 -1.16
CA LEU A 162 -6.08 0.78 -1.42
C LEU A 162 -4.71 1.01 -2.05
N ALA A 163 -4.70 1.43 -3.32
CA ALA A 163 -3.47 1.63 -4.07
C ALA A 163 -2.71 2.91 -3.63
N PRO A 164 -1.41 3.02 -3.95
CA PRO A 164 -0.64 4.23 -3.65
C PRO A 164 -1.30 5.50 -4.19
N GLY A 165 -1.47 6.49 -3.35
CA GLY A 165 -2.03 7.78 -3.73
C GLY A 165 -3.55 7.79 -3.91
N GLU A 166 -4.24 6.69 -3.62
CA GLU A 166 -5.70 6.63 -3.66
C GLU A 166 -6.33 6.83 -2.30
N VAL A 167 -7.62 7.06 -2.30
CA VAL A 167 -8.45 7.27 -1.10
C VAL A 167 -9.51 6.19 -0.97
N TYR A 168 -9.98 5.97 0.25
CA TYR A 168 -11.14 5.14 0.59
C TYR A 168 -12.16 5.98 1.32
N VAL A 169 -13.35 6.12 0.71
CA VAL A 169 -14.41 6.98 1.23
C VAL A 169 -15.49 6.17 1.92
N ILE A 170 -15.81 6.56 3.14
CA ILE A 170 -16.92 6.01 3.93
C ILE A 170 -17.97 7.10 4.09
N ALA A 171 -19.18 6.90 3.56
CA ALA A 171 -20.23 7.90 3.57
C ALA A 171 -21.53 7.41 4.25
N HIS A 172 -22.36 8.35 4.71
CA HIS A 172 -23.71 8.01 5.14
C HIS A 172 -24.55 7.54 3.94
N PRO A 173 -25.34 6.45 4.05
CA PRO A 173 -26.09 5.89 2.91
C PRO A 173 -27.16 6.82 2.32
N GLU A 174 -27.53 7.87 3.02
CA GLU A 174 -28.49 8.89 2.58
C GLU A 174 -27.81 10.24 2.29
N ALA A 175 -26.50 10.26 2.08
CA ALA A 175 -25.78 11.46 1.65
C ALA A 175 -26.17 11.86 0.22
N ASP A 176 -25.85 13.07 -0.16
CA ASP A 176 -26.06 13.57 -1.52
C ASP A 176 -25.38 12.68 -2.55
N ALA A 177 -25.93 12.67 -3.78
CA ALA A 177 -25.43 11.83 -4.86
C ALA A 177 -23.98 12.10 -5.23
N ALA A 178 -23.48 13.32 -5.02
CA ALA A 178 -22.09 13.66 -5.25
C ALA A 178 -21.14 12.94 -4.27
N ILE A 179 -21.49 12.87 -2.99
CA ILE A 179 -20.74 12.16 -1.97
C ILE A 179 -20.84 10.64 -2.20
N LEU A 180 -22.03 10.15 -2.50
CA LEU A 180 -22.24 8.71 -2.74
C LEU A 180 -21.57 8.19 -4.01
N ALA A 181 -21.26 9.07 -4.96
CA ALA A 181 -20.53 8.70 -6.17
C ALA A 181 -19.06 8.35 -5.91
N GLU A 182 -18.47 8.93 -4.86
CA GLU A 182 -17.10 8.69 -4.43
C GLU A 182 -16.99 7.64 -3.31
N ALA A 183 -18.12 7.20 -2.74
CA ALA A 183 -18.12 6.31 -1.59
C ALA A 183 -17.80 4.84 -1.95
N ASP A 184 -16.75 4.28 -1.36
CA ASP A 184 -16.41 2.86 -1.40
C ASP A 184 -17.23 2.03 -0.43
N GLN A 185 -17.64 2.65 0.67
CA GLN A 185 -18.40 2.02 1.73
C GLN A 185 -19.47 2.97 2.27
N THR A 186 -20.62 2.44 2.65
CA THR A 186 -21.62 3.22 3.36
C THR A 186 -21.78 2.75 4.80
N PHE A 187 -21.96 3.72 5.72
CA PHE A 187 -22.16 3.44 7.13
C PHE A 187 -23.18 4.42 7.75
N GLN A 188 -24.26 3.89 8.27
CA GLN A 188 -25.40 4.68 8.77
C GLN A 188 -25.09 5.52 10.02
N TYR A 189 -24.12 5.10 10.81
CA TYR A 189 -23.80 5.71 12.10
C TYR A 189 -22.53 6.57 12.05
N ILE A 190 -22.15 7.06 10.87
CA ILE A 190 -21.17 8.15 10.78
C ILE A 190 -21.76 9.35 11.50
N ALA A 191 -21.00 9.82 12.45
CA ALA A 191 -21.46 10.80 13.40
C ALA A 191 -21.64 12.21 12.80
N ASP A 192 -22.32 13.01 13.59
CA ASP A 192 -22.76 14.36 13.26
C ASP A 192 -21.83 15.45 13.84
N GLY A 193 -20.56 15.17 13.99
CA GLY A 193 -19.56 16.15 14.39
C GLY A 193 -19.00 15.99 15.82
N ASN A 194 -19.58 15.11 16.63
CA ASN A 194 -19.19 14.90 18.04
C ASN A 194 -18.46 13.57 18.28
N VAL A 195 -17.88 12.97 17.26
CA VAL A 195 -17.26 11.64 17.31
C VAL A 195 -15.75 11.74 17.11
N GLY A 196 -15.04 10.91 17.85
CA GLY A 196 -13.64 10.60 17.58
C GLY A 196 -13.50 9.36 16.71
N PHE A 197 -12.62 9.41 15.73
CA PHE A 197 -12.26 8.27 14.87
C PHE A 197 -10.77 7.96 15.02
N ALA A 198 -10.41 6.69 14.84
CA ALA A 198 -9.04 6.31 14.63
C ALA A 198 -8.91 5.38 13.43
N ILE A 199 -7.77 5.39 12.78
CA ILE A 199 -7.34 4.32 11.91
C ILE A 199 -6.39 3.46 12.73
N VAL A 200 -6.66 2.18 12.80
CA VAL A 200 -5.87 1.24 13.59
C VAL A 200 -5.46 0.04 12.75
N LYS A 201 -4.32 -0.55 13.11
CA LYS A 201 -3.79 -1.76 12.51
C LYS A 201 -3.85 -2.88 13.53
N GLY A 202 -4.50 -3.99 13.19
CA GLY A 202 -4.63 -5.14 14.07
C GLY A 202 -6.08 -5.58 14.32
N GLN A 203 -6.32 -6.14 15.50
CA GLN A 203 -7.59 -6.75 15.89
C GLN A 203 -8.16 -6.08 17.15
N PRO A 204 -9.45 -6.23 17.45
CA PRO A 204 -10.12 -5.57 18.58
C PRO A 204 -9.38 -5.67 19.93
N ASP A 205 -8.74 -6.80 20.20
CA ASP A 205 -8.05 -7.06 21.47
C ASP A 205 -6.56 -6.68 21.44
N SER A 206 -6.02 -6.32 20.25
CA SER A 206 -4.60 -5.97 20.08
C SER A 206 -4.42 -5.18 18.79
N PHE A 207 -4.35 -3.88 18.89
CA PHE A 207 -4.18 -2.97 17.76
C PHE A 207 -3.17 -1.87 18.06
N GLU A 208 -2.66 -1.27 17.00
CA GLU A 208 -1.85 -0.07 17.01
C GLU A 208 -2.64 1.08 16.39
N ILE A 209 -2.62 2.25 17.01
CA ILE A 209 -3.22 3.46 16.43
C ILE A 209 -2.28 4.00 15.37
N VAL A 210 -2.81 4.13 14.16
CA VAL A 210 -2.07 4.61 12.99
C VAL A 210 -2.31 6.10 12.79
N ASP A 211 -3.56 6.52 12.88
CA ASP A 211 -3.98 7.92 12.84
C ASP A 211 -5.27 8.09 13.65
N PHE A 212 -5.57 9.32 14.07
CA PHE A 212 -6.83 9.60 14.74
C PHE A 212 -7.31 11.01 14.47
N PHE A 213 -8.61 11.19 14.59
CA PHE A 213 -9.34 12.42 14.39
C PHE A 213 -10.22 12.71 15.59
N ALA A 214 -10.27 13.95 16.01
CA ALA A 214 -11.08 14.42 17.13
C ALA A 214 -10.73 13.75 18.47
N ASN A 215 -11.66 13.69 19.40
CA ASN A 215 -11.42 13.13 20.72
C ASN A 215 -11.51 11.61 20.71
N TRP A 216 -10.49 10.96 20.20
CA TRP A 216 -10.35 9.52 20.27
C TRP A 216 -10.26 9.01 21.74
N GLU A 217 -9.68 9.78 22.62
CA GLU A 217 -9.49 9.37 24.03
C GLU A 217 -10.73 9.58 24.91
N GLY A 218 -11.74 10.26 24.41
CA GLY A 218 -13.10 10.06 24.88
C GLY A 218 -13.53 10.71 26.19
N ASP A 219 -13.47 12.02 26.33
CA ASP A 219 -14.36 12.72 27.26
C ASP A 219 -15.36 13.61 26.50
N ASN A 220 -16.33 12.97 25.86
CA ASN A 220 -17.30 13.65 25.00
C ASN A 220 -18.48 14.22 25.77
N ASP A 221 -18.54 14.05 27.10
CA ASP A 221 -19.74 14.33 27.89
C ASP A 221 -20.16 15.78 27.97
N ALA A 222 -19.34 16.72 27.51
CA ALA A 222 -19.58 18.12 27.87
C ALA A 222 -19.88 19.07 26.70
N LEU A 223 -19.51 18.81 25.47
CA LEU A 223 -19.37 19.89 24.47
C LEU A 223 -20.08 19.72 23.13
N GLY A 224 -20.58 18.57 22.81
CA GLY A 224 -21.35 18.31 21.58
C GLY A 224 -20.51 18.35 20.29
N PHE A 225 -19.71 19.37 20.08
CA PHE A 225 -18.88 19.54 18.88
C PHE A 225 -17.49 20.08 19.24
N TRP A 226 -16.50 19.78 18.38
CA TRP A 226 -15.13 20.20 18.60
C TRP A 226 -14.84 21.50 17.86
N ASN A 227 -14.04 22.36 18.45
CA ASN A 227 -13.48 23.51 17.76
C ASN A 227 -12.25 23.04 16.97
N VAL A 228 -12.19 23.41 15.71
CA VAL A 228 -11.08 23.12 14.82
C VAL A 228 -10.51 24.42 14.31
N CYS A 229 -9.18 24.58 14.38
CA CYS A 229 -8.48 25.74 13.81
C CYS A 229 -9.06 27.10 14.27
N GLY A 230 -9.44 27.19 15.53
CA GLY A 230 -9.94 28.40 16.17
C GLY A 230 -11.47 28.50 16.23
N ASP A 231 -12.14 28.77 15.12
CA ASP A 231 -13.58 29.11 15.14
C ASP A 231 -14.49 28.08 14.44
N ALA A 232 -13.95 27.14 13.68
CA ALA A 232 -14.74 26.12 13.00
C ALA A 232 -15.20 25.04 13.98
N GLN A 233 -16.41 24.51 13.76
CA GLN A 233 -16.96 23.40 14.55
C GLN A 233 -17.20 22.19 13.69
N THR A 234 -16.93 21.01 14.19
CA THR A 234 -16.99 19.75 13.46
C THR A 234 -18.39 19.31 13.02
N ASP A 235 -19.44 20.02 13.44
CA ASP A 235 -20.84 19.70 13.09
C ASP A 235 -21.32 20.28 11.77
N ASN A 236 -20.56 21.25 11.19
CA ASN A 236 -20.96 21.90 9.94
C ASN A 236 -19.75 22.39 9.15
N VAL A 237 -18.92 21.46 8.67
CA VAL A 237 -17.62 21.76 8.08
C VAL A 237 -17.19 20.64 7.14
N VAL A 238 -16.37 20.98 6.15
CA VAL A 238 -15.45 20.07 5.48
C VAL A 238 -14.04 20.42 5.92
N LEU A 239 -13.30 19.43 6.36
CA LEU A 239 -11.92 19.52 6.81
C LEU A 239 -11.05 18.69 5.86
N VAL A 240 -10.09 19.34 5.21
CA VAL A 240 -9.11 18.69 4.33
C VAL A 240 -7.74 18.81 4.99
N ARG A 241 -7.06 17.69 5.18
CA ARG A 241 -5.74 17.71 5.82
C ARG A 241 -4.73 18.41 4.93
N LEU A 242 -3.96 19.33 5.51
CA LEU A 242 -2.96 20.08 4.77
C LEU A 242 -1.80 19.19 4.33
N PRO A 243 -1.23 19.42 3.14
CA PRO A 243 -0.18 18.57 2.58
C PRO A 243 1.07 18.41 3.46
N GLU A 244 1.42 19.41 4.24
CA GLU A 244 2.55 19.39 5.17
C GLU A 244 2.35 18.47 6.38
N PHE A 245 1.11 18.06 6.64
CA PHE A 245 0.74 17.14 7.73
C PHE A 245 0.30 15.77 7.21
N GLN A 246 0.55 15.48 5.95
CA GLN A 246 0.30 14.17 5.36
C GLN A 246 1.33 13.18 5.87
N GLY A 247 0.87 12.20 6.60
CA GLY A 247 1.68 11.17 7.23
C GLY A 247 1.71 11.30 8.74
N ASN A 248 1.80 10.16 9.41
CA ASN A 248 1.80 10.01 10.86
C ASN A 248 2.81 10.92 11.55
N GLN A 249 2.43 12.14 11.76
CA GLN A 249 3.07 13.04 12.65
C GLN A 249 2.34 12.98 14.00
N LEU A 250 2.32 11.81 14.64
CA LEU A 250 2.19 11.82 16.09
C LEU A 250 3.48 12.47 16.59
N PRO A 251 3.48 13.72 17.04
CA PRO A 251 4.67 14.30 17.63
C PRO A 251 5.07 13.38 18.76
N SER A 252 6.27 12.83 18.68
CA SER A 252 6.84 12.02 19.74
C SER A 252 6.83 12.83 21.02
N GLY A 253 5.89 12.55 21.93
CA GLY A 253 5.76 13.21 23.22
C GLY A 253 4.48 14.01 23.46
N MET A 254 3.47 13.95 22.59
CA MET A 254 2.14 14.39 22.97
C MET A 254 1.50 13.34 23.86
N ASP A 255 1.76 13.50 25.13
CA ASP A 255 0.95 12.96 26.19
C ASP A 255 -0.39 13.68 26.13
N ASN A 256 -1.43 12.96 25.80
CA ASN A 256 -2.81 13.44 25.68
C ASN A 256 -3.46 13.60 27.08
N SER A 257 -2.65 13.72 28.11
CA SER A 257 -3.13 13.98 29.47
C SER A 257 -3.53 15.44 29.58
N SER A 258 -4.81 15.71 29.44
CA SER A 258 -5.44 16.93 29.91
C SER A 258 -5.37 17.01 31.45
N GLU A 259 -4.17 17.15 32.02
CA GLU A 259 -4.03 17.32 33.46
C GLU A 259 -4.54 18.67 33.98
N ASP A 260 -4.87 19.60 33.08
CA ASP A 260 -5.16 21.00 33.50
C ASP A 260 -6.61 21.44 33.33
N GLY A 261 -7.55 20.58 33.00
CA GLY A 261 -8.96 20.95 32.87
C GLY A 261 -9.22 22.00 31.78
N VAL A 262 -8.29 22.20 30.87
CA VAL A 262 -8.44 23.03 29.68
C VAL A 262 -9.05 22.18 28.61
N THR A 263 -10.26 22.54 28.22
CA THR A 263 -11.02 21.91 27.13
C THR A 263 -10.45 22.22 25.74
N GLU A 264 -9.19 22.52 25.64
CA GLU A 264 -8.47 22.68 24.38
C GLU A 264 -7.71 21.39 24.10
N PHE A 265 -8.08 20.74 23.03
CA PHE A 265 -7.46 19.53 22.55
C PHE A 265 -6.01 19.81 22.16
N VAL A 266 -5.10 19.33 22.96
CA VAL A 266 -3.67 19.34 22.68
C VAL A 266 -3.28 17.92 22.27
N GLY A 267 -3.32 17.65 20.98
CA GLY A 267 -2.93 16.35 20.46
C GLY A 267 -3.98 15.78 19.51
N GLY A 268 -3.54 15.13 18.48
CA GLY A 268 -4.37 14.68 17.40
C GLY A 268 -4.45 15.69 16.27
N SER A 269 -5.29 15.41 15.33
CA SER A 269 -5.44 16.19 14.12
C SER A 269 -6.08 17.58 14.27
N PHE A 270 -6.12 18.14 15.47
CA PHE A 270 -6.60 19.50 15.72
C PHE A 270 -5.47 20.38 16.22
N GLY A 271 -5.07 21.36 15.45
CA GLY A 271 -4.18 22.41 15.91
C GLY A 271 -4.81 23.24 17.04
N THR A 272 -4.01 23.65 18.02
CA THR A 272 -4.45 24.46 19.17
C THR A 272 -4.62 25.94 18.83
N CYS A 273 -4.11 26.39 17.68
CA CYS A 273 -4.25 27.76 17.20
C CYS A 273 -4.18 27.82 15.66
N ASN A 274 -4.57 28.98 15.09
CA ASN A 274 -4.60 29.21 13.64
C ASN A 274 -3.24 29.07 12.94
N THR A 275 -2.15 28.91 13.68
CA THR A 275 -0.79 28.79 13.14
C THR A 275 -0.27 27.35 13.07
N ASP A 276 -0.93 26.43 13.78
CA ASP A 276 -0.57 25.01 13.85
C ASP A 276 -1.74 24.07 13.51
N CYS A 277 -2.77 24.60 12.86
CA CYS A 277 -3.88 23.80 12.39
C CYS A 277 -3.45 22.88 11.25
N GLU A 278 -3.79 21.61 11.36
CA GLU A 278 -3.51 20.57 10.35
C GLU A 278 -4.52 20.57 9.19
N TRP A 279 -5.58 21.37 9.31
CA TRP A 279 -6.72 21.29 8.42
C TRP A 279 -6.98 22.59 7.66
N GLU A 280 -7.25 22.47 6.38
CA GLU A 280 -7.98 23.47 5.62
C GLU A 280 -9.46 23.35 5.97
N VAL A 281 -10.04 24.43 6.47
CA VAL A 281 -11.47 24.48 6.81
C VAL A 281 -12.23 24.99 5.60
N ARG A 282 -13.16 24.20 5.09
CA ARG A 282 -14.03 24.52 3.96
C ARG A 282 -15.49 24.63 4.39
N SER A 283 -16.33 25.21 3.53
CA SER A 283 -17.77 25.21 3.70
C SER A 283 -18.33 23.78 3.74
N ALA A 284 -19.31 23.52 4.56
CA ALA A 284 -19.90 22.17 4.73
C ALA A 284 -20.55 21.59 3.46
N ASP A 285 -20.69 22.35 2.41
CA ASP A 285 -21.19 21.95 1.07
C ASP A 285 -20.09 21.90 0.00
N ASP A 286 -18.83 22.08 0.37
CA ASP A 286 -17.69 22.02 -0.53
C ASP A 286 -16.98 20.65 -0.47
N TYR A 287 -17.48 19.72 -1.24
CA TYR A 287 -16.90 18.36 -1.40
C TYR A 287 -16.00 18.27 -2.64
N SER A 288 -15.43 19.36 -3.11
CA SER A 288 -14.66 19.40 -4.37
C SER A 288 -13.33 18.66 -4.30
N GLY A 289 -12.90 18.25 -3.11
CA GLY A 289 -11.69 17.46 -2.87
C GLY A 289 -11.93 15.97 -2.64
N LEU A 290 -13.18 15.55 -2.50
CA LEU A 290 -13.54 14.19 -2.17
C LEU A 290 -13.28 13.23 -3.33
N GLY A 291 -12.53 12.12 -3.11
CA GLY A 291 -12.23 11.09 -4.10
C GLY A 291 -10.89 11.22 -4.79
#